data_45375d4fd9b9d1f59b3e2a0a5fe2e492
#
_entry.id   45375d4fd9b9d1f59b3e2a0a5fe2e492
#
_cell.length_a   1.000
_cell.length_b   1.000
_cell.length_c   1.000
_cell.angle_alpha   90.00
_cell.angle_beta   90.00
_cell.angle_gamma   90.00
#
_symmetry.space_group_name_H-M   'P 1'
#
loop_
_entity.id
_entity.type
_entity.pdbx_description
1 polymer ?
#
loop_
_entity_poly.entity_id
_entity_poly.type
_entity_poly.pdbx_seq_one_letter_code
_entity_poly.pdbx_strand_id
1 'polypeptide(L)'
;MSPTFPLQSTAVPIRLISSALAALFVLAGCGGGGGSPGVGTGSPVANTPTAPVTPTPTGTSATPEDLNPNLLGEAYGSYWNKCAAPRKGVDASGKAFPDVQGTLLDELKFLRAWTNQYYLWYNEVPNTYKMADFKSAITYFDVLKTPAVTATGQPKDRYHFTYPTAEWEAMQTQSIDLGYGITWSRNAGGAAPRTWQITAVEPGSPAAAAGLLRGDLLTKIDGIDFVNASDATSIERFNLALFPETAGSAHRFTLQRGGVPVEVTMTGADVRIAPVKNVKIFETATGKVGYLTFDTFNAVSEKQLIDSFIVFRQAGVTDLVLDIRYNGGGLLYLASQLAYMVSGPASTNGKVFEQSQYNDKLPREAPLPFRSTAWGFASSNPVPAGLPLPTLGLKRVTVLSTAGTCSASESVINGLRGADVEVIQIGGTTCGKPYGFTPVPNCGTTYFSVEFKGVNNKGFGDFNDGFAPTCQVSDDLTRPVGDPSEGLLAAALTYRATQACPVSTTSRARIVPMEIVRPQVKEIAIRPTPGAPPR
;
A
#
# COMPACT_ATOMS: atom_id res chain seq x y z
N MET A 1 -30.62 -43.65 29.60
CA MET A 1 -30.19 -42.78 30.70
C MET A 1 -28.98 -42.00 30.22
N SER A 2 -29.22 -40.81 29.70
CA SER A 2 -28.15 -39.89 29.28
C SER A 2 -28.01 -38.81 30.34
N PRO A 3 -26.82 -38.39 30.69
CA PRO A 3 -26.65 -37.18 31.48
C PRO A 3 -26.35 -35.98 30.56
N THR A 4 -27.24 -35.01 30.64
CA THR A 4 -27.09 -33.65 30.11
C THR A 4 -26.16 -32.85 31.02
N PHE A 5 -25.14 -32.19 30.45
CA PHE A 5 -24.35 -31.14 31.10
C PHE A 5 -24.72 -29.78 30.49
N PRO A 6 -24.91 -28.73 31.29
CA PRO A 6 -25.23 -27.40 30.78
C PRO A 6 -23.96 -26.62 30.40
N LEU A 7 -23.99 -26.02 29.19
CA LEU A 7 -23.05 -25.02 28.74
C LEU A 7 -23.34 -23.69 29.45
N GLN A 8 -22.41 -23.23 30.27
CA GLN A 8 -22.40 -21.84 30.74
C GLN A 8 -21.71 -20.95 29.71
N SER A 9 -22.52 -20.08 29.11
CA SER A 9 -22.08 -18.98 28.26
C SER A 9 -21.68 -17.80 29.15
N THR A 10 -20.41 -17.41 29.14
CA THR A 10 -19.96 -16.13 29.68
C THR A 10 -19.82 -15.14 28.53
N ALA A 11 -20.87 -14.34 28.35
CA ALA A 11 -20.85 -13.19 27.44
C ALA A 11 -20.15 -12.01 28.13
N VAL A 12 -19.12 -11.47 27.47
CA VAL A 12 -18.51 -10.19 27.82
C VAL A 12 -19.32 -9.09 27.14
N PRO A 13 -19.82 -8.07 27.85
CA PRO A 13 -20.64 -7.04 27.24
C PRO A 13 -19.78 -6.00 26.49
N ILE A 14 -19.94 -5.95 25.17
CA ILE A 14 -19.54 -4.81 24.35
C ILE A 14 -20.58 -3.71 24.58
N ARG A 15 -20.18 -2.61 25.20
CA ARG A 15 -21.02 -1.42 25.34
C ARG A 15 -21.16 -0.72 23.98
N LEU A 16 -22.30 -0.89 23.34
CA LEU A 16 -22.81 -0.04 22.27
C LEU A 16 -23.31 1.26 22.87
N ILE A 17 -22.70 2.39 22.55
CA ILE A 17 -23.25 3.72 22.83
C ILE A 17 -24.09 4.10 21.61
N SER A 18 -25.40 3.95 21.73
CA SER A 18 -26.36 4.50 20.77
C SER A 18 -26.64 5.95 21.17
N SER A 19 -26.28 6.91 20.32
CA SER A 19 -26.73 8.31 20.43
C SER A 19 -27.89 8.53 19.47
N ALA A 20 -29.04 8.76 20.03
CA ALA A 20 -30.27 9.10 19.31
C ALA A 20 -30.20 10.54 18.78
N LEU A 21 -30.51 10.74 17.49
CA LEU A 21 -30.76 12.04 16.89
C LEU A 21 -32.17 12.49 17.24
N ALA A 22 -32.27 13.69 17.81
CA ALA A 22 -33.51 14.47 17.81
C ALA A 22 -33.33 15.67 16.87
N ALA A 23 -34.10 15.69 15.79
CA ALA A 23 -34.21 16.81 14.88
C ALA A 23 -35.16 17.86 15.44
N LEU A 24 -34.75 19.13 15.46
CA LEU A 24 -35.66 20.28 15.59
C LEU A 24 -35.38 21.26 14.46
N PHE A 25 -36.35 21.41 13.59
CA PHE A 25 -36.45 22.50 12.62
C PHE A 25 -36.94 23.77 13.32
N VAL A 26 -36.27 24.91 13.11
CA VAL A 26 -36.89 26.23 13.23
C VAL A 26 -36.46 27.09 12.03
N LEU A 27 -37.47 27.48 11.26
CA LEU A 27 -37.44 28.48 10.19
C LEU A 27 -37.71 29.87 10.79
N ALA A 28 -36.95 30.89 10.38
CA ALA A 28 -37.32 32.32 10.19
C ALA A 28 -36.04 33.09 9.83
N GLY A 29 -35.94 33.98 8.88
CA GLY A 29 -36.83 34.84 8.16
C GLY A 29 -36.07 36.12 7.82
N CYS A 30 -36.12 36.50 6.61
CA CYS A 30 -35.81 37.74 5.84
C CYS A 30 -35.36 39.04 6.50
N GLY A 31 -34.49 39.82 5.75
CA GLY A 31 -34.37 41.28 5.69
C GLY A 31 -32.89 41.70 5.48
N GLY A 32 -32.45 42.32 4.45
CA GLY A 32 -32.89 43.31 3.49
C GLY A 32 -32.20 44.65 3.74
N GLY A 33 -31.37 45.16 2.76
CA GLY A 33 -30.87 46.54 2.71
C GLY A 33 -29.33 46.63 2.63
N GLY A 34 -28.68 47.05 1.60
CA GLY A 34 -28.73 48.10 0.58
C GLY A 34 -27.88 49.29 0.99
N GLY A 35 -26.74 49.56 0.25
CA GLY A 35 -26.08 50.86 0.39
C GLY A 35 -24.57 50.90 0.05
N SER A 36 -24.25 51.22 -1.21
CA SER A 36 -22.97 51.88 -1.61
C SER A 36 -23.32 53.31 -1.99
N PRO A 37 -22.41 54.25 -2.31
CA PRO A 37 -20.93 54.30 -2.28
C PRO A 37 -20.38 55.63 -1.69
N GLY A 38 -19.07 55.69 -1.53
CA GLY A 38 -18.38 56.94 -1.25
C GLY A 38 -16.90 56.91 -1.64
N VAL A 39 -16.61 57.61 -2.76
CA VAL A 39 -15.27 57.86 -3.27
C VAL A 39 -14.64 58.99 -2.43
N GLY A 40 -13.42 58.79 -1.97
CA GLY A 40 -12.61 59.80 -1.29
C GLY A 40 -11.15 59.69 -1.69
N THR A 41 -10.70 60.63 -2.54
CA THR A 41 -9.31 60.82 -2.94
C THR A 41 -8.47 61.45 -1.80
N GLY A 42 -7.30 60.88 -1.51
CA GLY A 42 -6.33 61.52 -0.63
C GLY A 42 -4.92 60.99 -0.94
N SER A 43 -4.05 61.84 -1.45
CA SER A 43 -2.66 61.61 -1.82
C SER A 43 -1.72 61.40 -0.62
N PRO A 44 -0.50 60.86 -0.85
CA PRO A 44 0.23 60.07 0.12
C PRO A 44 1.15 60.91 1.03
N VAL A 45 1.20 60.52 2.30
CA VAL A 45 2.24 60.96 3.21
C VAL A 45 3.29 59.84 3.31
N ALA A 46 4.53 60.22 2.98
CA ALA A 46 5.68 59.37 3.07
C ALA A 46 5.97 58.99 4.55
N ASN A 47 5.83 57.70 4.91
CA ASN A 47 6.34 57.18 6.15
C ASN A 47 7.61 56.38 5.87
N THR A 48 8.69 56.84 6.47
CA THR A 48 9.99 56.16 6.54
C THR A 48 9.83 54.74 7.12
N PRO A 49 10.42 53.72 6.53
CA PRO A 49 10.31 52.36 7.07
C PRO A 49 11.17 52.25 8.34
N THR A 50 10.51 52.03 9.46
CA THR A 50 11.15 51.53 10.68
C THR A 50 11.61 50.08 10.41
N ALA A 51 12.89 49.79 10.62
CA ALA A 51 13.46 48.48 10.46
C ALA A 51 12.68 47.42 11.25
N PRO A 52 12.45 46.22 10.69
CA PRO A 52 11.82 45.17 11.44
C PRO A 52 12.72 44.75 12.60
N VAL A 53 12.20 44.81 13.78
CA VAL A 53 12.81 44.22 14.98
C VAL A 53 12.73 42.69 14.75
N THR A 54 13.85 42.08 14.42
CA THR A 54 14.02 40.65 14.39
C THR A 54 13.72 40.13 15.79
N PRO A 55 12.71 39.24 15.98
CA PRO A 55 12.57 38.57 17.26
C PRO A 55 13.80 37.68 17.41
N THR A 56 14.57 37.93 18.44
CA THR A 56 15.64 37.05 18.92
C THR A 56 14.99 35.68 19.13
N PRO A 57 15.47 34.60 18.50
CA PRO A 57 14.98 33.28 18.84
C PRO A 57 15.40 33.06 20.29
N THR A 58 14.43 33.02 21.20
CA THR A 58 14.60 32.38 22.49
C THR A 58 14.89 30.93 22.18
N GLY A 59 16.17 30.61 22.07
CA GLY A 59 16.64 29.25 22.04
C GLY A 59 16.21 28.57 23.32
N THR A 60 15.12 27.86 23.30
CA THR A 60 14.83 26.84 24.29
C THR A 60 15.98 25.84 24.17
N SER A 61 16.87 25.90 25.15
CA SER A 61 17.89 24.86 25.36
C SER A 61 17.18 23.52 25.29
N ALA A 62 17.64 22.63 24.42
CA ALA A 62 17.12 21.26 24.33
C ALA A 62 17.06 20.70 25.75
N THR A 63 15.86 20.43 26.24
CA THR A 63 15.69 19.85 27.57
C THR A 63 16.29 18.45 27.56
N PRO A 64 16.81 17.93 28.69
CA PRO A 64 17.27 16.55 28.80
C PRO A 64 16.22 15.52 28.34
N GLU A 65 14.94 15.90 28.35
CA GLU A 65 13.80 15.12 27.83
C GLU A 65 13.90 14.83 26.32
N ASP A 66 14.50 15.72 25.52
CA ASP A 66 14.71 15.47 24.07
C ASP A 66 15.69 14.34 23.80
N LEU A 67 16.50 13.99 24.77
CA LEU A 67 17.52 12.94 24.73
C LEU A 67 17.12 11.71 25.55
N ASN A 68 15.99 11.77 26.28
CA ASN A 68 15.64 10.71 27.21
C ASN A 68 14.98 9.55 26.43
N PRO A 69 15.66 8.40 26.30
CA PRO A 69 15.01 7.18 25.82
C PRO A 69 13.79 6.80 26.68
N ASN A 70 13.60 7.42 27.87
CA ASN A 70 12.49 7.22 28.80
C ASN A 70 11.23 8.08 28.52
N LEU A 71 11.21 8.97 27.52
CA LEU A 71 9.95 9.26 26.79
C LEU A 71 9.27 7.97 26.35
N LEU A 72 10.00 6.92 26.39
CA LEU A 72 9.71 5.51 26.21
C LEU A 72 8.77 4.92 27.27
N GLY A 73 8.58 5.53 28.41
CA GLY A 73 7.62 5.13 29.44
C GLY A 73 6.30 5.92 29.39
N GLU A 74 6.25 7.01 28.62
CA GLU A 74 5.02 7.77 28.47
C GLU A 74 4.10 7.10 27.43
N ALA A 75 2.82 6.97 27.77
CA ALA A 75 1.83 6.47 26.84
C ALA A 75 1.76 7.44 25.63
N TYR A 76 2.08 6.96 24.43
CA TYR A 76 1.99 7.73 23.19
C TYR A 76 0.62 8.41 23.01
N GLY A 77 -0.45 7.86 23.60
CA GLY A 77 -1.79 8.44 23.62
C GLY A 77 -1.86 9.84 24.22
N SER A 78 -0.91 10.23 25.10
CA SER A 78 -0.84 11.59 25.68
C SER A 78 -0.54 12.66 24.62
N TYR A 79 0.07 12.29 23.50
CA TYR A 79 0.46 13.17 22.40
C TYR A 79 -0.37 12.95 21.13
N TRP A 80 -1.17 11.88 21.07
CA TRP A 80 -1.95 11.53 19.88
C TRP A 80 -2.95 12.63 19.54
N ASN A 81 -3.02 12.99 18.26
CA ASN A 81 -3.86 14.07 17.70
C ASN A 81 -3.54 15.49 18.21
N LYS A 82 -2.43 15.70 18.91
CA LYS A 82 -1.94 17.04 19.23
C LYS A 82 -1.09 17.55 18.06
N CYS A 83 -1.70 18.39 17.23
CA CYS A 83 -1.17 18.79 15.93
C CYS A 83 -0.67 20.24 15.92
N ALA A 84 0.48 20.49 15.31
CA ALA A 84 0.96 21.85 15.06
C ALA A 84 -0.01 22.63 14.16
N ALA A 85 -0.61 21.94 13.20
CA ALA A 85 -1.61 22.47 12.27
C ALA A 85 -2.86 21.56 12.26
N PRO A 86 -3.75 21.66 13.27
CA PRO A 86 -4.91 20.78 13.36
C PRO A 86 -5.88 20.99 12.19
N ARG A 87 -6.32 19.90 11.59
CA ARG A 87 -7.37 19.90 10.55
C ARG A 87 -8.69 20.32 11.18
N LYS A 88 -9.51 21.05 10.41
CA LYS A 88 -10.83 21.53 10.83
C LYS A 88 -11.91 20.94 9.92
N GLY A 89 -13.12 20.76 10.46
CA GLY A 89 -14.24 20.21 9.73
C GLY A 89 -14.37 18.70 9.89
N VAL A 90 -14.75 18.01 8.82
CA VAL A 90 -15.08 16.58 8.83
C VAL A 90 -14.29 15.85 7.74
N ASP A 91 -14.08 14.55 7.95
CA ASP A 91 -13.52 13.64 6.94
C ASP A 91 -14.56 13.29 5.86
N ALA A 92 -14.19 12.46 4.89
CA ALA A 92 -15.07 12.02 3.80
C ALA A 92 -16.29 11.22 4.28
N SER A 93 -16.29 10.70 5.51
CA SER A 93 -17.43 10.00 6.12
C SER A 93 -18.36 10.94 6.89
N GLY A 94 -18.02 12.24 6.99
CA GLY A 94 -18.74 13.24 7.76
C GLY A 94 -18.39 13.26 9.26
N LYS A 95 -17.34 12.56 9.69
CA LYS A 95 -16.88 12.52 11.07
C LYS A 95 -15.88 13.67 11.31
N ALA A 96 -16.03 14.39 12.42
CA ALA A 96 -15.09 15.45 12.79
C ALA A 96 -13.67 14.91 12.96
N PHE A 97 -12.67 15.67 12.45
CA PHE A 97 -11.28 15.32 12.69
C PHE A 97 -10.96 15.31 14.19
N PRO A 98 -10.18 14.33 14.68
CA PRO A 98 -9.83 14.24 16.10
C PRO A 98 -8.74 15.21 16.53
N ASP A 99 -8.22 16.00 15.61
CA ASP A 99 -7.08 16.89 15.80
C ASP A 99 -7.37 17.97 16.85
N VAL A 100 -6.45 18.18 17.78
CA VAL A 100 -6.47 19.27 18.76
C VAL A 100 -5.21 20.10 18.61
N GLN A 101 -5.25 21.36 19.04
CA GLN A 101 -4.07 22.23 18.96
C GLN A 101 -2.95 21.69 19.84
N GLY A 102 -1.82 21.47 19.22
CA GLY A 102 -0.54 21.07 19.80
C GLY A 102 0.60 21.82 19.13
N THR A 103 1.78 21.21 19.18
CA THR A 103 3.02 21.72 18.60
C THR A 103 3.70 20.62 17.78
N LEU A 104 4.67 20.98 16.93
CA LEU A 104 5.51 19.99 16.26
C LEU A 104 6.18 19.05 17.29
N LEU A 105 6.60 19.58 18.43
CA LEU A 105 7.22 18.77 19.49
C LEU A 105 6.25 17.68 20.02
N ASP A 106 4.96 17.98 20.12
CA ASP A 106 3.95 16.96 20.52
C ASP A 106 3.86 15.85 19.47
N GLU A 107 3.88 16.19 18.18
CA GLU A 107 3.88 15.19 17.09
C GLU A 107 5.15 14.32 17.12
N LEU A 108 6.33 14.92 17.35
CA LEU A 108 7.60 14.19 17.46
C LEU A 108 7.61 13.26 18.70
N LYS A 109 7.08 13.73 19.84
CA LYS A 109 6.94 12.93 21.06
C LYS A 109 5.99 11.74 20.83
N PHE A 110 4.86 11.97 20.13
CA PHE A 110 3.96 10.91 19.71
C PHE A 110 4.72 9.81 18.94
N LEU A 111 5.43 10.21 17.89
CA LEU A 111 6.16 9.27 17.02
C LEU A 111 7.22 8.49 17.81
N ARG A 112 7.99 9.14 18.66
CA ARG A 112 9.03 8.46 19.45
C ARG A 112 8.44 7.46 20.43
N ALA A 113 7.40 7.86 21.20
CA ALA A 113 6.75 7.00 22.17
C ALA A 113 6.06 5.79 21.48
N TRP A 114 5.35 6.05 20.37
CA TRP A 114 4.71 5.00 19.59
C TRP A 114 5.73 4.03 18.99
N THR A 115 6.80 4.52 18.35
CA THR A 115 7.87 3.66 17.81
C THR A 115 8.46 2.78 18.90
N ASN A 116 8.74 3.33 20.08
CA ASN A 116 9.26 2.54 21.19
C ASN A 116 8.32 1.46 21.67
N GLN A 117 7.00 1.69 21.63
CA GLN A 117 6.01 0.72 22.09
C GLN A 117 5.77 -0.39 21.05
N TYR A 118 5.68 -0.05 19.77
CA TYR A 118 5.14 -0.93 18.74
C TYR A 118 6.17 -1.42 17.72
N TYR A 119 7.24 -0.65 17.46
CA TYR A 119 8.21 -1.04 16.43
C TYR A 119 8.91 -2.35 16.80
N LEU A 120 8.95 -3.30 15.88
CA LEU A 120 9.49 -4.65 16.12
C LEU A 120 10.94 -4.61 16.60
N TRP A 121 11.74 -3.69 16.08
CA TRP A 121 13.15 -3.52 16.44
C TRP A 121 13.39 -2.21 17.20
N TYR A 122 12.51 -1.88 18.13
CA TYR A 122 12.55 -0.61 18.87
C TYR A 122 13.89 -0.36 19.59
N ASN A 123 14.55 -1.43 20.04
CA ASN A 123 15.84 -1.39 20.74
C ASN A 123 17.03 -1.16 19.81
N GLU A 124 16.83 -1.23 18.48
CA GLU A 124 17.85 -0.93 17.47
C GLU A 124 17.76 0.52 16.98
N VAL A 125 16.73 1.28 17.36
CA VAL A 125 16.56 2.67 16.95
C VAL A 125 17.59 3.55 17.65
N PRO A 126 18.42 4.33 16.90
CA PRO A 126 19.42 5.19 17.52
C PRO A 126 18.82 6.25 18.46
N ASN A 127 19.47 6.47 19.59
CA ASN A 127 19.09 7.49 20.58
C ASN A 127 19.81 8.83 20.35
N THR A 128 20.51 9.00 19.22
CA THR A 128 21.33 10.18 18.91
C THR A 128 20.56 11.32 18.24
N TYR A 129 19.34 11.04 17.76
CA TYR A 129 18.52 12.05 17.10
C TYR A 129 17.86 12.99 18.10
N LYS A 130 18.11 14.31 17.94
CA LYS A 130 17.47 15.35 18.74
C LYS A 130 16.22 15.82 18.00
N MET A 131 15.06 15.85 18.67
CA MET A 131 13.81 16.31 18.08
C MET A 131 13.91 17.73 17.52
N ALA A 132 14.69 18.60 18.17
CA ALA A 132 14.91 19.98 17.73
C ALA A 132 15.57 20.14 16.35
N ASP A 133 16.23 19.07 15.85
CA ASP A 133 16.88 19.10 14.53
C ASP A 133 15.89 18.88 13.38
N PHE A 134 14.66 18.46 13.69
CA PHE A 134 13.65 18.10 12.68
C PHE A 134 12.62 19.21 12.48
N LYS A 135 12.29 19.48 11.22
CA LYS A 135 11.33 20.52 10.81
C LYS A 135 9.94 19.96 10.49
N SER A 136 9.79 18.65 10.44
CA SER A 136 8.52 17.97 10.23
C SER A 136 8.48 16.63 10.94
N ALA A 137 7.27 16.16 11.24
CA ALA A 137 7.03 14.84 11.80
C ALA A 137 7.47 13.71 10.85
N ILE A 138 7.29 13.90 9.54
CA ILE A 138 7.67 12.91 8.51
C ILE A 138 9.18 12.68 8.53
N THR A 139 9.98 13.74 8.47
CA THR A 139 11.46 13.62 8.46
C THR A 139 12.02 13.01 9.75
N TYR A 140 11.36 13.24 10.87
CA TYR A 140 11.72 12.57 12.12
C TYR A 140 11.33 11.09 12.10
N PHE A 141 10.15 10.76 11.60
CA PHE A 141 9.70 9.38 11.47
C PHE A 141 10.64 8.56 10.58
N ASP A 142 11.13 9.11 9.48
CA ASP A 142 12.04 8.43 8.55
C ASP A 142 13.32 7.87 9.20
N VAL A 143 13.76 8.48 10.30
CA VAL A 143 14.96 8.02 11.04
C VAL A 143 14.64 7.13 12.24
N LEU A 144 13.37 6.98 12.62
CA LEU A 144 12.93 6.15 13.75
C LEU A 144 12.87 4.66 13.40
N LYS A 145 13.92 4.14 12.78
CA LYS A 145 14.04 2.74 12.37
C LYS A 145 15.44 2.18 12.59
N THR A 146 15.55 0.85 12.51
CA THR A 146 16.85 0.17 12.63
C THR A 146 17.78 0.53 11.46
N PRO A 147 19.05 0.86 11.73
CA PRO A 147 20.07 1.01 10.70
C PRO A 147 20.68 -0.34 10.24
N ALA A 148 20.26 -1.47 10.85
CA ALA A 148 20.81 -2.78 10.55
C ALA A 148 20.52 -3.20 9.11
N VAL A 149 21.35 -4.12 8.59
CA VAL A 149 21.21 -4.71 7.26
C VAL A 149 20.97 -6.21 7.38
N THR A 150 20.37 -6.80 6.34
CA THR A 150 20.18 -8.24 6.20
C THR A 150 21.51 -8.93 5.84
N ALA A 151 21.54 -10.26 5.85
CA ALA A 151 22.70 -11.04 5.42
C ALA A 151 23.12 -10.75 3.96
N THR A 152 22.19 -10.30 3.12
CA THR A 152 22.43 -9.90 1.73
C THR A 152 22.84 -8.43 1.57
N GLY A 153 23.00 -7.68 2.69
CA GLY A 153 23.41 -6.28 2.70
C GLY A 153 22.30 -5.27 2.40
N GLN A 154 21.03 -5.71 2.33
CA GLN A 154 19.89 -4.81 2.18
C GLN A 154 19.50 -4.19 3.53
N PRO A 155 18.95 -2.97 3.59
CA PRO A 155 18.40 -2.44 4.82
C PRO A 155 17.38 -3.43 5.43
N LYS A 156 17.51 -3.73 6.73
CA LYS A 156 16.61 -4.63 7.45
C LYS A 156 15.18 -4.09 7.45
N ASP A 157 15.02 -2.79 7.69
CA ASP A 157 13.75 -2.07 7.53
C ASP A 157 13.77 -1.18 6.29
N ARG A 158 13.18 -1.66 5.21
CA ARG A 158 12.89 -0.93 3.97
C ARG A 158 11.39 -0.71 3.76
N TYR A 159 10.60 -0.89 4.82
CA TYR A 159 9.12 -0.90 4.80
C TYR A 159 8.50 0.20 5.66
N HIS A 160 9.32 1.10 6.18
CA HIS A 160 8.96 2.25 7.00
C HIS A 160 8.59 3.42 6.08
N PHE A 161 7.33 3.85 6.10
CA PHE A 161 6.84 4.90 5.20
C PHE A 161 5.64 5.64 5.79
N THR A 162 5.24 6.74 5.15
CA THR A 162 4.04 7.53 5.48
C THR A 162 3.14 7.69 4.28
N TYR A 163 1.88 8.04 4.55
CA TYR A 163 0.88 8.35 3.53
C TYR A 163 -0.04 9.48 4.00
N PRO A 164 -0.52 10.41 3.14
CA PRO A 164 -1.62 11.30 3.52
C PRO A 164 -2.84 10.47 3.91
N THR A 165 -3.41 10.75 5.10
CA THR A 165 -4.49 9.90 5.66
C THR A 165 -5.69 9.78 4.73
N ALA A 166 -6.13 10.90 4.12
CA ALA A 166 -7.30 10.89 3.24
C ALA A 166 -7.10 10.01 1.98
N GLU A 167 -5.91 10.07 1.38
CA GLU A 167 -5.58 9.23 0.22
C GLU A 167 -5.50 7.76 0.61
N TRP A 168 -4.86 7.45 1.75
CA TRP A 168 -4.80 6.09 2.26
C TRP A 168 -6.19 5.50 2.50
N GLU A 169 -7.06 6.23 3.15
CA GLU A 169 -8.44 5.80 3.42
C GLU A 169 -9.23 5.58 2.13
N ALA A 170 -9.12 6.50 1.15
CA ALA A 170 -9.77 6.35 -0.14
C ALA A 170 -9.30 5.09 -0.90
N MET A 171 -7.99 4.84 -0.88
CA MET A 171 -7.40 3.65 -1.52
C MET A 171 -7.86 2.36 -0.81
N GLN A 172 -7.88 2.33 0.52
CA GLN A 172 -8.24 1.13 1.29
C GLN A 172 -9.73 0.82 1.24
N THR A 173 -10.59 1.84 1.31
CA THR A 173 -12.05 1.65 1.47
C THR A 173 -12.81 1.72 0.15
N GLN A 174 -12.32 2.48 -0.84
CA GLN A 174 -13.01 2.75 -2.10
C GLN A 174 -12.21 2.30 -3.33
N SER A 175 -10.96 1.89 -3.15
CA SER A 175 -10.03 1.56 -4.23
C SER A 175 -9.84 2.71 -5.22
N ILE A 176 -9.74 3.94 -4.71
CA ILE A 176 -9.48 5.15 -5.47
C ILE A 176 -8.03 5.56 -5.26
N ASP A 177 -7.34 5.85 -6.37
CA ASP A 177 -6.00 6.44 -6.38
C ASP A 177 -5.99 7.69 -7.24
N LEU A 178 -5.43 8.78 -6.72
CA LEU A 178 -5.28 10.02 -7.46
C LEU A 178 -4.10 9.91 -8.43
N GLY A 179 -4.36 10.02 -9.72
CA GLY A 179 -3.33 9.92 -10.74
C GLY A 179 -3.89 9.70 -12.14
N TYR A 180 -3.16 8.95 -12.94
CA TYR A 180 -3.51 8.67 -14.33
C TYR A 180 -3.97 7.22 -14.58
N GLY A 181 -3.95 6.36 -13.54
CA GLY A 181 -4.24 4.94 -13.66
C GLY A 181 -3.12 4.15 -14.34
N ILE A 182 -1.87 4.50 -14.07
CA ILE A 182 -0.69 3.81 -14.59
C ILE A 182 0.06 3.14 -13.46
N THR A 183 0.40 1.87 -13.65
CA THR A 183 1.42 1.21 -12.84
C THR A 183 2.74 1.25 -13.59
N TRP A 184 3.75 1.83 -12.96
CA TRP A 184 5.09 1.96 -13.52
C TRP A 184 6.03 0.91 -12.95
N SER A 185 6.94 0.41 -13.79
CA SER A 185 8.19 -0.20 -13.33
C SER A 185 9.35 0.73 -13.67
N ARG A 186 10.42 0.68 -12.85
CA ARG A 186 11.61 1.50 -13.03
C ARG A 186 12.87 0.67 -12.80
N ASN A 187 13.99 1.14 -13.34
CA ASN A 187 15.30 0.63 -12.97
C ASN A 187 15.57 0.86 -11.47
N ALA A 188 16.34 -0.03 -10.86
CA ALA A 188 16.65 0.00 -9.44
C ALA A 188 17.18 1.37 -8.99
N GLY A 189 16.62 1.88 -7.90
CA GLY A 189 16.96 3.17 -7.32
C GLY A 189 16.49 4.41 -8.09
N GLY A 190 15.89 4.26 -9.27
CA GLY A 190 15.33 5.39 -10.05
C GLY A 190 16.32 6.47 -10.50
N ALA A 191 17.65 6.18 -10.43
CA ALA A 191 18.70 7.11 -10.85
C ALA A 191 18.78 7.23 -12.37
N ALA A 192 19.29 8.38 -12.87
CA ALA A 192 19.59 8.55 -14.28
C ALA A 192 20.83 7.69 -14.70
N PRO A 193 20.83 7.13 -15.92
CA PRO A 193 19.76 7.16 -16.91
C PRO A 193 18.56 6.33 -16.46
N ARG A 194 17.35 6.94 -16.49
CA ARG A 194 16.13 6.27 -16.02
C ARG A 194 15.52 5.41 -17.11
N THR A 195 15.05 4.24 -16.67
CA THR A 195 14.20 3.37 -17.48
C THR A 195 12.90 3.16 -16.74
N TRP A 196 11.83 3.84 -17.21
CA TRP A 196 10.49 3.69 -16.67
C TRP A 196 9.56 3.16 -17.74
N GLN A 197 8.85 2.07 -17.44
CA GLN A 197 7.94 1.42 -18.36
C GLN A 197 6.57 1.23 -17.73
N ILE A 198 5.53 1.32 -18.56
CA ILE A 198 4.16 0.99 -18.14
C ILE A 198 4.04 -0.53 -18.00
N THR A 199 3.67 -0.99 -16.81
CA THR A 199 3.38 -2.41 -16.55
C THR A 199 1.89 -2.72 -16.60
N ALA A 200 1.05 -1.73 -16.22
CA ALA A 200 -0.39 -1.85 -16.33
C ALA A 200 -1.03 -0.47 -16.53
N VAL A 201 -2.16 -0.47 -17.23
CA VAL A 201 -3.05 0.70 -17.40
C VAL A 201 -4.43 0.29 -16.90
N GLU A 202 -4.99 1.08 -15.99
CA GLU A 202 -6.31 0.84 -15.43
C GLU A 202 -7.39 1.18 -16.46
N PRO A 203 -8.34 0.28 -16.75
CA PRO A 203 -9.44 0.55 -17.65
C PRO A 203 -10.26 1.78 -17.21
N GLY A 204 -10.64 2.64 -18.16
CA GLY A 204 -11.42 3.84 -17.90
C GLY A 204 -10.63 5.00 -17.27
N SER A 205 -9.32 4.85 -17.09
CA SER A 205 -8.43 5.89 -16.56
C SER A 205 -8.04 6.94 -17.61
N PRO A 206 -7.46 8.08 -17.20
CA PRO A 206 -6.87 9.05 -18.13
C PRO A 206 -5.83 8.43 -19.07
N ALA A 207 -4.99 7.52 -18.59
CA ALA A 207 -4.00 6.82 -19.41
C ALA A 207 -4.64 5.90 -20.45
N ALA A 208 -5.70 5.18 -20.07
CA ALA A 208 -6.46 4.35 -21.00
C ALA A 208 -7.14 5.21 -22.09
N ALA A 209 -7.74 6.34 -21.71
CA ALA A 209 -8.35 7.31 -22.64
C ALA A 209 -7.31 7.92 -23.60
N ALA A 210 -6.07 8.11 -23.13
CA ALA A 210 -4.95 8.58 -23.95
C ALA A 210 -4.34 7.47 -24.84
N GLY A 211 -4.84 6.23 -24.77
CA GLY A 211 -4.35 5.10 -25.57
C GLY A 211 -2.96 4.58 -25.17
N LEU A 212 -2.54 4.81 -23.94
CA LEU A 212 -1.29 4.26 -23.41
C LEU A 212 -1.42 2.74 -23.20
N LEU A 213 -0.32 2.02 -23.40
CA LEU A 213 -0.28 0.58 -23.35
C LEU A 213 0.85 0.09 -22.43
N ARG A 214 0.68 -1.13 -21.93
CA ARG A 214 1.74 -1.91 -21.32
C ARG A 214 2.96 -1.98 -22.24
N GLY A 215 4.16 -1.72 -21.69
CA GLY A 215 5.42 -1.70 -22.43
C GLY A 215 5.84 -0.33 -22.95
N ASP A 216 4.97 0.69 -22.93
CA ASP A 216 5.36 2.05 -23.31
C ASP A 216 6.45 2.57 -22.37
N LEU A 217 7.54 3.12 -22.95
CA LEU A 217 8.72 3.60 -22.24
C LEU A 217 8.68 5.12 -22.11
N LEU A 218 8.74 5.64 -20.88
CA LEU A 218 8.73 7.08 -20.62
C LEU A 218 10.06 7.73 -20.99
N THR A 219 10.03 8.81 -21.77
CA THR A 219 11.23 9.52 -22.26
C THR A 219 11.26 11.00 -21.90
N LYS A 220 10.09 11.70 -21.91
CA LYS A 220 10.04 13.12 -21.52
C LYS A 220 8.76 13.40 -20.72
N ILE A 221 8.85 14.40 -19.85
CA ILE A 221 7.73 15.00 -19.14
C ILE A 221 7.80 16.51 -19.35
N ASP A 222 6.71 17.13 -19.81
CA ASP A 222 6.60 18.57 -20.13
C ASP A 222 7.77 19.11 -21.01
N GLY A 223 8.25 18.24 -21.91
CA GLY A 223 9.37 18.54 -22.81
C GLY A 223 10.76 18.34 -22.21
N ILE A 224 10.87 18.10 -20.90
CA ILE A 224 12.14 17.86 -20.19
C ILE A 224 12.57 16.39 -20.40
N ASP A 225 13.86 16.15 -20.66
CA ASP A 225 14.43 14.80 -20.77
C ASP A 225 14.32 14.04 -19.44
N PHE A 226 13.33 13.14 -19.37
CA PHE A 226 13.12 12.33 -18.16
C PHE A 226 14.23 11.30 -17.93
N VAL A 227 14.86 10.83 -19.00
CA VAL A 227 15.88 9.76 -18.91
C VAL A 227 17.14 10.27 -18.21
N ASN A 228 17.62 11.45 -18.57
CA ASN A 228 18.96 11.92 -18.17
C ASN A 228 18.95 13.12 -17.21
N ALA A 229 17.90 13.96 -17.20
CA ALA A 229 17.90 15.14 -16.34
C ALA A 229 18.00 14.76 -14.86
N SER A 230 18.93 15.36 -14.11
CA SER A 230 19.26 15.01 -12.73
C SER A 230 19.31 16.23 -11.78
N ASP A 231 19.05 17.43 -12.31
CA ASP A 231 18.96 18.64 -11.50
C ASP A 231 17.70 18.65 -10.63
N ALA A 232 17.77 19.32 -9.48
CA ALA A 232 16.70 19.32 -8.48
C ALA A 232 15.35 19.83 -9.03
N THR A 233 15.39 20.88 -9.87
CA THR A 233 14.17 21.48 -10.44
C THR A 233 13.46 20.51 -11.39
N SER A 234 14.22 19.81 -12.25
CA SER A 234 13.66 18.79 -13.14
C SER A 234 13.06 17.63 -12.34
N ILE A 235 13.76 17.16 -11.30
CA ILE A 235 13.28 16.08 -10.43
C ILE A 235 11.97 16.47 -9.74
N GLU A 236 11.87 17.68 -9.18
CA GLU A 236 10.66 18.19 -8.55
C GLU A 236 9.48 18.21 -9.55
N ARG A 237 9.70 18.74 -10.76
CA ARG A 237 8.68 18.74 -11.82
C ARG A 237 8.25 17.33 -12.22
N PHE A 238 9.18 16.38 -12.30
CA PHE A 238 8.86 14.99 -12.60
C PHE A 238 7.99 14.37 -11.50
N ASN A 239 8.30 14.60 -10.23
CA ASN A 239 7.51 14.07 -9.13
C ASN A 239 6.08 14.65 -9.14
N LEU A 240 5.92 15.97 -9.32
CA LEU A 240 4.62 16.61 -9.41
C LEU A 240 3.80 16.10 -10.63
N ALA A 241 4.46 15.87 -11.76
CA ALA A 241 3.79 15.38 -12.96
C ALA A 241 3.44 13.88 -12.88
N LEU A 242 4.29 13.05 -12.29
CA LEU A 242 4.02 11.61 -12.16
C LEU A 242 2.98 11.30 -11.08
N PHE A 243 2.95 12.12 -10.02
CA PHE A 243 2.12 11.94 -8.84
C PHE A 243 1.41 13.25 -8.50
N PRO A 244 0.34 13.62 -9.23
CA PRO A 244 -0.39 14.85 -8.97
C PRO A 244 -0.94 14.86 -7.55
N GLU A 245 -0.79 15.98 -6.85
CA GLU A 245 -1.31 16.19 -5.50
C GLU A 245 -2.81 16.55 -5.51
N THR A 246 -3.30 17.05 -6.65
CA THR A 246 -4.69 17.44 -6.84
C THR A 246 -5.21 17.00 -8.19
N ALA A 247 -6.48 16.61 -8.26
CA ALA A 247 -7.16 16.36 -9.52
C ALA A 247 -7.19 17.64 -10.38
N GLY A 248 -7.10 17.47 -11.71
CA GLY A 248 -7.13 18.58 -12.66
C GLY A 248 -5.75 19.06 -13.14
N SER A 249 -4.65 18.65 -12.51
CA SER A 249 -3.29 18.94 -12.98
C SER A 249 -3.03 18.22 -14.31
N ALA A 250 -2.67 18.97 -15.36
CA ALA A 250 -2.42 18.42 -16.70
C ALA A 250 -0.95 18.50 -17.05
N HIS A 251 -0.39 17.37 -17.52
CA HIS A 251 1.00 17.26 -17.92
C HIS A 251 1.13 16.53 -19.26
N ARG A 252 2.17 16.89 -20.02
CA ARG A 252 2.51 16.27 -21.30
C ARG A 252 3.58 15.20 -21.10
N PHE A 253 3.28 14.00 -21.56
CA PHE A 253 4.18 12.85 -21.53
C PHE A 253 4.60 12.45 -22.94
N THR A 254 5.88 12.22 -23.15
CA THR A 254 6.41 11.58 -24.36
C THR A 254 6.90 10.20 -23.98
N LEU A 255 6.33 9.17 -24.62
CA LEU A 255 6.70 7.78 -24.44
C LEU A 255 7.23 7.21 -25.77
N GLN A 256 7.81 6.02 -25.72
CA GLN A 256 8.17 5.25 -26.90
C GLN A 256 7.43 3.91 -26.90
N ARG A 257 6.78 3.59 -28.02
CA ARG A 257 6.15 2.30 -28.29
C ARG A 257 6.83 1.65 -29.49
N GLY A 258 7.58 0.56 -29.24
CA GLY A 258 8.35 -0.08 -30.34
C GLY A 258 9.32 0.87 -31.06
N GLY A 259 9.89 1.84 -30.35
CA GLY A 259 10.79 2.84 -30.91
C GLY A 259 10.09 4.07 -31.54
N VAL A 260 8.77 4.08 -31.63
CA VAL A 260 7.99 5.21 -32.19
C VAL A 260 7.54 6.12 -31.04
N PRO A 261 7.74 7.46 -31.13
CA PRO A 261 7.27 8.40 -30.14
C PRO A 261 5.73 8.40 -30.03
N VAL A 262 5.22 8.42 -28.80
CA VAL A 262 3.81 8.61 -28.47
C VAL A 262 3.73 9.82 -27.53
N GLU A 263 3.09 10.89 -27.97
CA GLU A 263 2.88 12.10 -27.17
C GLU A 263 1.43 12.19 -26.72
N VAL A 264 1.23 12.36 -25.42
CA VAL A 264 -0.09 12.49 -24.81
C VAL A 264 -0.10 13.58 -23.75
N THR A 265 -1.22 14.26 -23.59
CA THR A 265 -1.49 15.10 -22.43
C THR A 265 -2.49 14.38 -21.56
N MET A 266 -2.16 14.18 -20.30
CA MET A 266 -3.06 13.55 -19.33
C MET A 266 -3.35 14.50 -18.19
N THR A 267 -4.60 14.46 -17.72
CA THR A 267 -5.06 15.20 -16.54
C THR A 267 -5.23 14.24 -15.38
N GLY A 268 -4.60 14.53 -14.26
CA GLY A 268 -4.75 13.74 -13.03
C GLY A 268 -6.19 13.71 -12.56
N ALA A 269 -6.68 12.56 -12.17
CA ALA A 269 -8.05 12.33 -11.72
C ALA A 269 -8.09 11.26 -10.61
N ASP A 270 -9.19 11.24 -9.87
CA ASP A 270 -9.51 10.12 -9.00
C ASP A 270 -9.84 8.88 -9.85
N VAL A 271 -8.93 7.92 -9.86
CA VAL A 271 -9.06 6.69 -10.64
C VAL A 271 -9.51 5.55 -9.74
N ARG A 272 -10.64 4.94 -10.09
CA ARG A 272 -11.11 3.74 -9.41
C ARG A 272 -10.35 2.53 -9.95
N ILE A 273 -9.59 1.90 -9.08
CA ILE A 273 -8.81 0.69 -9.39
C ILE A 273 -9.66 -0.55 -9.13
N ALA A 274 -9.74 -1.46 -10.11
CA ALA A 274 -10.36 -2.77 -9.89
C ALA A 274 -9.32 -3.73 -9.30
N PRO A 275 -9.43 -4.17 -8.03
CA PRO A 275 -8.44 -5.08 -7.44
C PRO A 275 -8.34 -6.43 -8.14
N VAL A 276 -9.45 -6.98 -8.61
CA VAL A 276 -9.52 -8.27 -9.33
C VAL A 276 -9.91 -8.02 -10.77
N LYS A 277 -9.10 -8.50 -11.69
CA LYS A 277 -9.28 -8.33 -13.14
C LYS A 277 -9.00 -9.63 -13.88
N ASN A 278 -9.32 -9.65 -15.18
CA ASN A 278 -8.97 -10.75 -16.08
C ASN A 278 -9.43 -12.13 -15.61
N VAL A 279 -10.61 -12.23 -14.99
CA VAL A 279 -11.19 -13.51 -14.57
C VAL A 279 -11.51 -14.33 -15.82
N LYS A 280 -10.75 -15.42 -16.01
CA LYS A 280 -10.82 -16.28 -17.21
C LYS A 280 -10.81 -17.76 -16.83
N ILE A 281 -11.34 -18.58 -17.72
CA ILE A 281 -11.29 -20.04 -17.61
C ILE A 281 -10.70 -20.57 -18.90
N PHE A 282 -9.60 -21.32 -18.79
CA PHE A 282 -8.96 -21.97 -19.92
C PHE A 282 -9.32 -23.46 -19.93
N GLU A 283 -9.89 -23.91 -21.03
CA GLU A 283 -10.10 -25.35 -21.29
C GLU A 283 -8.77 -25.98 -21.70
N THR A 284 -8.38 -27.05 -21.02
CA THR A 284 -7.15 -27.78 -21.33
C THR A 284 -7.46 -29.28 -21.41
N ALA A 285 -6.55 -30.04 -22.00
CA ALA A 285 -6.70 -31.50 -22.10
C ALA A 285 -6.81 -32.20 -20.73
N THR A 286 -6.36 -31.58 -19.65
CA THR A 286 -6.34 -32.16 -18.30
C THR A 286 -7.29 -31.44 -17.33
N GLY A 287 -8.29 -30.71 -17.84
CA GLY A 287 -9.30 -30.01 -17.05
C GLY A 287 -9.25 -28.50 -17.19
N LYS A 288 -10.14 -27.82 -16.46
CA LYS A 288 -10.31 -26.37 -16.51
C LYS A 288 -9.36 -25.67 -15.57
N VAL A 289 -8.71 -24.61 -16.09
CA VAL A 289 -7.81 -23.75 -15.32
C VAL A 289 -8.47 -22.39 -15.13
N GLY A 290 -8.71 -22.00 -13.89
CA GLY A 290 -9.08 -20.64 -13.54
C GLY A 290 -7.86 -19.71 -13.61
N TYR A 291 -8.07 -18.48 -14.03
CA TYR A 291 -7.07 -17.41 -14.01
C TYR A 291 -7.72 -16.11 -13.54
N LEU A 292 -7.04 -15.39 -12.70
CA LEU A 292 -7.37 -13.99 -12.38
C LEU A 292 -6.09 -13.22 -12.08
N THR A 293 -6.12 -11.90 -12.35
CA THR A 293 -5.15 -10.96 -11.79
C THR A 293 -5.70 -10.34 -10.52
N PHE A 294 -4.83 -10.21 -9.51
CA PHE A 294 -5.20 -9.62 -8.23
C PHE A 294 -4.13 -8.63 -7.77
N ASP A 295 -4.46 -7.34 -7.71
CA ASP A 295 -3.49 -6.25 -7.59
C ASP A 295 -3.33 -5.70 -6.17
N THR A 296 -4.35 -5.81 -5.30
CA THR A 296 -4.27 -5.28 -3.92
C THR A 296 -5.30 -5.91 -2.98
N PHE A 297 -4.91 -6.15 -1.74
CA PHE A 297 -5.78 -6.63 -0.65
C PHE A 297 -6.42 -5.46 0.08
N ASN A 298 -7.35 -4.76 -0.56
CA ASN A 298 -8.15 -3.69 0.05
C ASN A 298 -9.60 -4.13 0.31
N ALA A 299 -10.41 -3.31 0.99
CA ALA A 299 -11.77 -3.66 1.36
C ALA A 299 -12.66 -4.06 0.17
N VAL A 300 -12.47 -3.42 -0.98
CA VAL A 300 -13.27 -3.67 -2.20
C VAL A 300 -13.01 -5.05 -2.79
N SER A 301 -11.81 -5.59 -2.59
CA SER A 301 -11.40 -6.87 -3.18
C SER A 301 -12.14 -8.08 -2.61
N GLU A 302 -12.69 -8.01 -1.39
CA GLU A 302 -13.38 -9.15 -0.76
C GLU A 302 -14.50 -9.69 -1.66
N LYS A 303 -15.41 -8.80 -2.08
CA LYS A 303 -16.52 -9.21 -2.95
C LYS A 303 -16.05 -9.71 -4.31
N GLN A 304 -15.09 -9.03 -4.91
CA GLN A 304 -14.59 -9.39 -6.24
C GLN A 304 -13.92 -10.77 -6.25
N LEU A 305 -13.17 -11.11 -5.19
CA LEU A 305 -12.61 -12.45 -5.01
C LEU A 305 -13.72 -13.49 -4.83
N ILE A 306 -14.69 -13.25 -3.96
CA ILE A 306 -15.84 -14.15 -3.72
C ILE A 306 -16.57 -14.42 -5.03
N ASP A 307 -16.93 -13.38 -5.78
CA ASP A 307 -17.63 -13.50 -7.06
C ASP A 307 -16.80 -14.34 -8.06
N SER A 308 -15.49 -14.11 -8.14
CA SER A 308 -14.58 -14.85 -9.03
C SER A 308 -14.51 -16.34 -8.66
N PHE A 309 -14.42 -16.67 -7.37
CA PHE A 309 -14.38 -18.04 -6.90
C PHE A 309 -15.73 -18.76 -7.05
N ILE A 310 -16.86 -18.05 -7.00
CA ILE A 310 -18.18 -18.60 -7.36
C ILE A 310 -18.19 -19.01 -8.83
N VAL A 311 -17.71 -18.14 -9.75
CA VAL A 311 -17.60 -18.43 -11.18
C VAL A 311 -16.71 -19.65 -11.41
N PHE A 312 -15.54 -19.72 -10.80
CA PHE A 312 -14.62 -20.85 -10.95
C PHE A 312 -15.23 -22.17 -10.43
N ARG A 313 -15.88 -22.14 -9.28
CA ARG A 313 -16.55 -23.32 -8.71
C ARG A 313 -17.69 -23.81 -9.60
N GLN A 314 -18.54 -22.90 -10.09
CA GLN A 314 -19.66 -23.25 -11.00
C GLN A 314 -19.17 -23.84 -12.32
N ALA A 315 -18.04 -23.35 -12.82
CA ALA A 315 -17.43 -23.88 -14.05
C ALA A 315 -16.70 -25.22 -13.84
N GLY A 316 -16.52 -25.68 -12.60
CA GLY A 316 -15.77 -26.89 -12.30
C GLY A 316 -14.27 -26.75 -12.55
N VAL A 317 -13.68 -25.62 -12.18
CA VAL A 317 -12.24 -25.37 -12.25
C VAL A 317 -11.51 -26.36 -11.35
N THR A 318 -10.51 -27.04 -11.91
CA THR A 318 -9.70 -28.07 -11.23
C THR A 318 -8.27 -27.63 -10.95
N ASP A 319 -7.86 -26.45 -11.41
CA ASP A 319 -6.55 -25.85 -11.18
C ASP A 319 -6.65 -24.31 -11.25
N LEU A 320 -5.74 -23.59 -10.63
CA LEU A 320 -5.78 -22.14 -10.58
C LEU A 320 -4.41 -21.54 -10.90
N VAL A 321 -4.39 -20.50 -11.74
CA VAL A 321 -3.28 -19.57 -11.90
C VAL A 321 -3.69 -18.25 -11.25
N LEU A 322 -3.09 -17.92 -10.12
CA LEU A 322 -3.28 -16.69 -9.37
C LEU A 322 -2.17 -15.71 -9.75
N ASP A 323 -2.52 -14.67 -10.50
CA ASP A 323 -1.57 -13.66 -10.95
C ASP A 323 -1.54 -12.48 -9.97
N ILE A 324 -0.52 -12.46 -9.13
CA ILE A 324 -0.26 -11.42 -8.13
C ILE A 324 1.08 -10.73 -8.38
N ARG A 325 1.55 -10.72 -9.65
CA ARG A 325 2.88 -10.20 -10.03
C ARG A 325 3.15 -8.77 -9.57
N TYR A 326 2.13 -7.92 -9.45
CA TYR A 326 2.26 -6.53 -9.01
C TYR A 326 1.56 -6.24 -7.68
N ASN A 327 1.08 -7.27 -6.98
CA ASN A 327 0.32 -7.09 -5.75
C ASN A 327 1.24 -6.82 -4.54
N GLY A 328 1.17 -5.59 -4.03
CA GLY A 328 1.92 -5.11 -2.87
C GLY A 328 1.49 -5.65 -1.51
N GLY A 329 0.41 -6.39 -1.47
CA GLY A 329 -0.18 -6.82 -0.21
C GLY A 329 -1.41 -6.01 0.18
N GLY A 330 -1.61 -5.83 1.46
CA GLY A 330 -2.72 -5.14 2.12
C GLY A 330 -3.28 -5.95 3.29
N LEU A 331 -4.59 -6.12 3.38
CA LEU A 331 -5.26 -6.73 4.54
C LEU A 331 -4.96 -8.23 4.66
N LEU A 332 -4.31 -8.65 5.75
CA LEU A 332 -4.00 -10.06 6.04
C LEU A 332 -5.25 -10.94 6.19
N TYR A 333 -6.36 -10.40 6.67
CA TYR A 333 -7.62 -11.12 6.74
C TYR A 333 -8.09 -11.58 5.35
N LEU A 334 -7.95 -10.72 4.33
CA LEU A 334 -8.26 -11.08 2.94
C LEU A 334 -7.29 -12.11 2.37
N ALA A 335 -6.01 -12.05 2.74
CA ALA A 335 -5.04 -13.07 2.35
C ALA A 335 -5.41 -14.44 2.91
N SER A 336 -5.84 -14.49 4.16
CA SER A 336 -6.34 -15.69 4.83
C SER A 336 -7.62 -16.24 4.16
N GLN A 337 -8.57 -15.37 3.77
CA GLN A 337 -9.77 -15.73 3.02
C GLN A 337 -9.43 -16.29 1.63
N LEU A 338 -8.53 -15.63 0.89
CA LEU A 338 -8.09 -16.08 -0.43
C LEU A 338 -7.43 -17.47 -0.34
N ALA A 339 -6.54 -17.68 0.62
CA ALA A 339 -5.91 -18.99 0.83
C ALA A 339 -6.93 -20.08 1.18
N TYR A 340 -7.96 -19.75 1.98
CA TYR A 340 -9.07 -20.65 2.27
C TYR A 340 -9.90 -20.96 1.02
N MET A 341 -10.25 -19.96 0.20
CA MET A 341 -11.00 -20.16 -1.04
C MET A 341 -10.26 -21.04 -2.04
N VAL A 342 -8.93 -20.93 -2.10
CA VAL A 342 -8.08 -21.81 -2.95
C VAL A 342 -8.15 -23.25 -2.47
N SER A 343 -7.88 -23.51 -1.20
CA SER A 343 -7.56 -24.86 -0.70
C SER A 343 -8.69 -25.56 0.06
N GLY A 344 -9.67 -24.80 0.56
CA GLY A 344 -10.83 -25.31 1.27
C GLY A 344 -10.54 -25.98 2.62
N PRO A 345 -11.60 -26.45 3.29
CA PRO A 345 -11.51 -26.96 4.67
C PRO A 345 -10.64 -28.22 4.81
N ALA A 346 -10.58 -29.07 3.78
CA ALA A 346 -9.80 -30.31 3.84
C ALA A 346 -8.29 -30.07 4.04
N SER A 347 -7.77 -28.91 3.62
CA SER A 347 -6.37 -28.53 3.81
C SER A 347 -6.15 -27.61 5.00
N THR A 348 -7.18 -26.86 5.44
CA THR A 348 -7.01 -25.72 6.36
C THR A 348 -7.60 -25.91 7.74
N ASN A 349 -8.53 -26.89 7.93
CA ASN A 349 -9.14 -27.11 9.24
C ASN A 349 -8.09 -27.39 10.32
N GLY A 350 -8.17 -26.67 11.43
CA GLY A 350 -7.25 -26.78 12.56
C GLY A 350 -5.86 -26.21 12.32
N LYS A 351 -5.61 -25.61 11.13
CA LYS A 351 -4.32 -24.98 10.82
C LYS A 351 -4.38 -23.46 10.96
N VAL A 352 -3.24 -22.88 11.28
CA VAL A 352 -3.01 -21.45 11.40
C VAL A 352 -2.59 -20.91 10.02
N PHE A 353 -3.23 -19.82 9.56
CA PHE A 353 -2.77 -19.11 8.37
C PHE A 353 -1.47 -18.35 8.66
N GLU A 354 -1.50 -17.55 9.73
CA GLU A 354 -0.35 -16.78 10.19
C GLU A 354 -0.39 -16.55 11.70
N GLN A 355 0.76 -16.68 12.37
CA GLN A 355 0.99 -16.24 13.74
C GLN A 355 1.89 -15.02 13.73
N SER A 356 1.39 -13.88 14.22
CA SER A 356 2.18 -12.66 14.40
C SER A 356 3.12 -12.78 15.60
N GLN A 357 4.37 -12.40 15.40
CA GLN A 357 5.42 -12.33 16.44
C GLN A 357 5.80 -10.86 16.61
N TYR A 358 5.39 -10.28 17.74
CA TYR A 358 5.64 -8.88 18.12
C TYR A 358 6.95 -8.75 18.93
N ASN A 359 7.31 -7.51 19.25
CA ASN A 359 8.37 -7.24 20.22
C ASN A 359 7.94 -7.69 21.64
N ASP A 360 8.87 -7.64 22.58
CA ASP A 360 8.69 -8.11 23.97
C ASP A 360 7.76 -7.24 24.84
N LYS A 361 7.34 -6.07 24.34
CA LYS A 361 6.44 -5.15 25.06
C LYS A 361 4.96 -5.40 24.74
N LEU A 362 4.69 -6.14 23.66
CA LEU A 362 3.33 -6.39 23.23
C LEU A 362 2.86 -7.79 23.62
N PRO A 363 1.56 -7.96 23.98
CA PRO A 363 1.01 -9.27 24.26
C PRO A 363 1.01 -10.13 22.99
N ARG A 364 1.09 -11.45 23.18
CA ARG A 364 0.86 -12.39 22.09
C ARG A 364 -0.60 -12.31 21.67
N GLU A 365 -0.84 -12.08 20.39
CA GLU A 365 -2.16 -12.20 19.80
C GLU A 365 -2.52 -13.64 19.47
N ALA A 366 -3.84 -13.92 19.39
CA ALA A 366 -4.32 -15.19 18.90
C ALA A 366 -3.89 -15.39 17.43
N PRO A 367 -3.49 -16.61 17.03
CA PRO A 367 -3.15 -16.89 15.64
C PRO A 367 -4.31 -16.54 14.69
N LEU A 368 -3.99 -15.97 13.53
CA LEU A 368 -4.95 -15.77 12.45
C LEU A 368 -5.23 -17.13 11.77
N PRO A 369 -6.45 -17.68 11.88
CA PRO A 369 -6.81 -18.91 11.21
C PRO A 369 -7.03 -18.68 9.71
N PHE A 370 -7.14 -19.74 8.92
CA PHE A 370 -7.75 -19.65 7.59
C PHE A 370 -9.21 -19.26 7.73
N ARG A 371 -9.57 -18.09 7.23
CA ARG A 371 -10.90 -17.50 7.38
C ARG A 371 -11.89 -18.11 6.39
N SER A 372 -12.89 -18.81 6.92
CA SER A 372 -13.92 -19.51 6.13
C SER A 372 -15.16 -18.67 5.81
N THR A 373 -15.22 -17.45 6.34
CA THR A 373 -16.37 -16.54 6.17
C THR A 373 -15.91 -15.15 5.77
N ALA A 374 -16.79 -14.42 5.09
CA ALA A 374 -16.61 -13.02 4.75
C ALA A 374 -16.57 -12.14 6.02
N TRP A 375 -15.79 -11.06 5.94
CA TRP A 375 -15.69 -10.04 6.99
C TRP A 375 -16.69 -8.91 6.79
N GLY A 376 -16.98 -8.54 5.53
CA GLY A 376 -17.83 -7.41 5.19
C GLY A 376 -17.08 -6.07 5.21
N PHE A 377 -15.89 -6.02 4.63
CA PHE A 377 -15.00 -4.85 4.70
C PHE A 377 -15.54 -3.59 4.02
N ALA A 378 -16.19 -3.74 2.86
CA ALA A 378 -16.56 -2.59 2.04
C ALA A 378 -18.01 -2.16 2.27
N SER A 379 -18.22 -0.90 2.68
CA SER A 379 -19.55 -0.31 2.78
C SER A 379 -20.19 -0.01 1.40
N SER A 380 -19.38 0.30 0.39
CA SER A 380 -19.84 0.66 -0.96
C SER A 380 -20.26 -0.55 -1.82
N ASN A 381 -19.82 -1.76 -1.46
CA ASN A 381 -20.16 -3.01 -2.15
C ASN A 381 -20.20 -4.14 -1.11
N PRO A 382 -21.18 -4.15 -0.21
CA PRO A 382 -21.16 -4.98 0.98
C PRO A 382 -21.33 -6.46 0.65
N VAL A 383 -20.50 -7.26 1.34
CA VAL A 383 -20.73 -8.70 1.50
C VAL A 383 -21.23 -8.89 2.92
N PRO A 384 -22.30 -9.66 3.17
CA PRO A 384 -22.74 -9.94 4.53
C PRO A 384 -21.63 -10.58 5.35
N ALA A 385 -21.29 -9.98 6.50
CA ALA A 385 -20.34 -10.57 7.43
C ALA A 385 -20.82 -11.95 7.86
N GLY A 386 -19.92 -12.92 7.93
CA GLY A 386 -20.25 -14.31 8.27
C GLY A 386 -20.72 -15.17 7.08
N LEU A 387 -20.87 -14.60 5.86
CA LEU A 387 -21.19 -15.38 4.66
C LEU A 387 -20.12 -16.46 4.42
N PRO A 388 -20.49 -17.75 4.29
CA PRO A 388 -19.53 -18.81 3.96
C PRO A 388 -18.83 -18.55 2.61
N LEU A 389 -17.51 -18.68 2.57
CA LEU A 389 -16.72 -18.46 1.38
C LEU A 389 -16.78 -19.66 0.43
N PRO A 390 -16.85 -19.43 -0.90
CA PRO A 390 -16.72 -20.48 -1.90
C PRO A 390 -15.29 -21.05 -1.88
N THR A 391 -15.13 -22.35 -2.07
CA THR A 391 -13.82 -23.00 -2.12
C THR A 391 -13.66 -23.85 -3.37
N LEU A 392 -12.42 -23.96 -3.87
CA LEU A 392 -12.06 -24.85 -4.98
C LEU A 392 -11.50 -26.20 -4.49
N GLY A 393 -11.04 -26.27 -3.25
CA GLY A 393 -10.49 -27.51 -2.67
C GLY A 393 -9.18 -27.97 -3.29
N LEU A 394 -8.40 -27.06 -3.85
CA LEU A 394 -7.17 -27.38 -4.58
C LEU A 394 -6.04 -27.80 -3.64
N LYS A 395 -5.24 -28.79 -4.07
CA LYS A 395 -4.02 -29.23 -3.39
C LYS A 395 -2.76 -28.55 -3.92
N ARG A 396 -2.89 -27.84 -5.03
CA ARG A 396 -1.84 -27.02 -5.64
C ARG A 396 -2.44 -25.74 -6.23
N VAL A 397 -1.59 -24.71 -6.36
CA VAL A 397 -1.90 -23.47 -7.06
C VAL A 397 -0.65 -22.96 -7.76
N THR A 398 -0.81 -22.42 -8.96
CA THR A 398 0.27 -21.70 -9.62
C THR A 398 0.13 -20.22 -9.34
N VAL A 399 1.23 -19.60 -8.89
CA VAL A 399 1.31 -18.18 -8.57
C VAL A 399 2.25 -17.48 -9.54
N LEU A 400 1.77 -16.45 -10.23
CA LEU A 400 2.64 -15.59 -11.03
C LEU A 400 3.13 -14.43 -10.15
N SER A 401 4.45 -14.27 -10.09
CA SER A 401 5.09 -13.31 -9.16
C SER A 401 6.23 -12.52 -9.79
N THR A 402 6.50 -11.38 -9.21
CA THR A 402 7.69 -10.54 -9.49
C THR A 402 8.22 -9.95 -8.17
N ALA A 403 9.25 -9.13 -8.22
CA ALA A 403 9.67 -8.32 -7.07
C ALA A 403 8.55 -7.35 -6.59
N GLY A 404 7.50 -7.18 -7.36
CA GLY A 404 6.27 -6.47 -6.98
C GLY A 404 5.34 -7.27 -6.07
N THR A 405 5.46 -8.57 -5.98
CA THR A 405 4.65 -9.44 -5.10
C THR A 405 5.16 -9.35 -3.67
N CYS A 406 4.34 -8.82 -2.74
CA CYS A 406 4.85 -8.40 -1.42
C CYS A 406 3.85 -8.61 -0.29
N SER A 407 4.35 -8.78 0.96
CA SER A 407 3.55 -8.74 2.20
C SER A 407 2.39 -9.74 2.20
N ALA A 408 1.12 -9.31 2.29
CA ALA A 408 -0.05 -10.19 2.27
C ALA A 408 -0.08 -11.17 1.07
N SER A 409 0.49 -10.78 -0.08
CA SER A 409 0.67 -11.71 -1.22
C SER A 409 1.66 -12.83 -0.90
N GLU A 410 2.74 -12.51 -0.20
CA GLU A 410 3.71 -13.51 0.27
C GLU A 410 3.13 -14.34 1.41
N SER A 411 2.26 -13.75 2.27
CA SER A 411 1.53 -14.49 3.31
C SER A 411 0.57 -15.53 2.70
N VAL A 412 -0.05 -15.28 1.54
CA VAL A 412 -0.83 -16.30 0.82
C VAL A 412 0.07 -17.48 0.43
N ILE A 413 1.23 -17.23 -0.17
CA ILE A 413 2.21 -18.25 -0.55
C ILE A 413 2.66 -19.04 0.69
N ASN A 414 3.05 -18.32 1.74
CA ASN A 414 3.55 -18.89 2.98
C ASN A 414 2.49 -19.72 3.72
N GLY A 415 1.29 -19.18 3.86
CA GLY A 415 0.16 -19.84 4.55
C GLY A 415 -0.27 -21.12 3.83
N LEU A 416 -0.38 -21.10 2.50
CA LEU A 416 -0.69 -22.28 1.70
C LEU A 416 0.37 -23.36 1.85
N ARG A 417 1.67 -23.02 1.78
CA ARG A 417 2.79 -23.95 2.05
C ARG A 417 2.74 -24.50 3.48
N GLY A 418 2.35 -23.66 4.44
CA GLY A 418 2.13 -24.06 5.84
C GLY A 418 0.98 -25.07 5.98
N ALA A 419 0.00 -25.03 5.09
CA ALA A 419 -1.16 -25.93 5.05
C ALA A 419 -0.96 -27.16 4.15
N ASP A 420 0.25 -27.44 3.68
CA ASP A 420 0.60 -28.55 2.79
C ASP A 420 -0.06 -28.45 1.39
N VAL A 421 -0.33 -27.23 0.94
CA VAL A 421 -0.74 -26.94 -0.42
C VAL A 421 0.51 -26.63 -1.25
N GLU A 422 0.67 -27.30 -2.37
CA GLU A 422 1.77 -27.07 -3.30
C GLU A 422 1.60 -25.70 -3.97
N VAL A 423 2.59 -24.81 -3.83
CA VAL A 423 2.62 -23.51 -4.50
C VAL A 423 3.73 -23.53 -5.54
N ILE A 424 3.34 -23.57 -6.80
CA ILE A 424 4.20 -23.48 -7.98
C ILE A 424 4.34 -22.00 -8.32
N GLN A 425 5.52 -21.43 -8.12
CA GLN A 425 5.78 -20.02 -8.36
C GLN A 425 6.47 -19.83 -9.71
N ILE A 426 5.87 -19.05 -10.61
CA ILE A 426 6.40 -18.74 -11.94
C ILE A 426 6.68 -17.23 -12.03
N GLY A 427 7.85 -16.86 -12.49
CA GLY A 427 8.22 -15.46 -12.67
C GLY A 427 9.50 -15.07 -11.94
N GLY A 428 9.45 -14.03 -11.12
CA GLY A 428 10.56 -13.51 -10.34
C GLY A 428 10.46 -13.81 -8.85
N THR A 429 11.57 -13.61 -8.15
CA THR A 429 11.62 -13.62 -6.68
C THR A 429 10.72 -12.51 -6.13
N THR A 430 9.98 -12.80 -5.07
CA THR A 430 9.10 -11.84 -4.40
C THR A 430 9.89 -10.80 -3.59
N CYS A 431 9.23 -9.78 -3.03
CA CYS A 431 9.94 -8.65 -2.40
C CYS A 431 10.62 -8.99 -1.06
N GLY A 432 10.17 -10.03 -0.36
CA GLY A 432 10.75 -10.43 0.92
C GLY A 432 10.27 -9.64 2.13
N LYS A 433 8.95 -9.44 2.27
CA LYS A 433 8.35 -8.73 3.41
C LYS A 433 7.55 -9.69 4.32
N PRO A 434 8.20 -10.44 5.23
CA PRO A 434 7.51 -11.26 6.23
C PRO A 434 6.89 -10.42 7.37
N TYR A 435 6.85 -9.12 7.22
CA TYR A 435 6.48 -8.17 8.27
C TYR A 435 5.14 -7.52 8.00
N GLY A 436 4.46 -7.17 9.10
CA GLY A 436 3.23 -6.40 9.07
C GLY A 436 3.25 -5.20 9.99
N PHE A 437 2.22 -4.38 9.85
CA PHE A 437 2.02 -3.14 10.60
C PHE A 437 0.53 -2.82 10.70
N THR A 438 0.19 -2.00 11.69
CA THR A 438 -1.09 -1.34 11.80
C THR A 438 -0.95 0.12 11.34
N PRO A 439 -1.72 0.58 10.35
CA PRO A 439 -1.70 1.99 9.96
C PRO A 439 -2.14 2.89 11.13
N VAL A 440 -1.33 3.87 11.50
CA VAL A 440 -1.65 4.79 12.60
C VAL A 440 -1.75 6.23 12.10
N PRO A 441 -2.96 6.78 11.98
CA PRO A 441 -3.16 8.16 11.57
C PRO A 441 -2.85 9.13 12.73
N ASN A 442 -2.12 10.21 12.42
CA ASN A 442 -1.90 11.32 13.33
C ASN A 442 -1.73 12.62 12.52
N CYS A 443 -2.49 13.67 12.86
CA CYS A 443 -2.35 15.01 12.27
C CYS A 443 -2.36 15.03 10.73
N GLY A 444 -3.21 14.20 10.10
CA GLY A 444 -3.34 14.14 8.63
C GLY A 444 -2.37 13.22 7.92
N THR A 445 -1.40 12.66 8.63
CA THR A 445 -0.44 11.66 8.11
C THR A 445 -0.72 10.31 8.73
N THR A 446 -0.73 9.26 7.92
CA THR A 446 -0.77 7.86 8.38
C THR A 446 0.63 7.30 8.35
N TYR A 447 1.08 6.74 9.47
CA TYR A 447 2.41 6.19 9.68
C TYR A 447 2.38 4.67 9.64
N PHE A 448 3.40 4.08 9.02
CA PHE A 448 3.55 2.63 8.85
C PHE A 448 4.91 2.20 9.38
N SER A 449 4.92 1.62 10.55
CA SER A 449 6.12 1.10 11.22
C SER A 449 6.00 -0.42 11.36
N VAL A 450 7.06 -1.16 11.10
CA VAL A 450 7.03 -2.63 11.24
C VAL A 450 6.75 -3.03 12.68
N GLU A 451 5.64 -3.71 12.93
CA GLU A 451 5.20 -4.11 14.28
C GLU A 451 5.44 -5.59 14.56
N PHE A 452 5.29 -6.44 13.56
CA PHE A 452 5.39 -7.88 13.74
C PHE A 452 6.01 -8.60 12.54
N LYS A 453 6.47 -9.84 12.80
CA LYS A 453 6.84 -10.83 11.80
C LYS A 453 5.80 -11.94 11.76
N GLY A 454 5.35 -12.31 10.57
CA GLY A 454 4.41 -13.41 10.35
C GLY A 454 5.12 -14.75 10.17
N VAL A 455 4.61 -15.81 10.83
CA VAL A 455 5.04 -17.20 10.60
C VAL A 455 3.84 -18.08 10.29
N ASN A 456 3.99 -19.06 9.40
CA ASN A 456 2.91 -19.96 9.00
C ASN A 456 2.69 -21.09 10.03
N ASN A 457 1.74 -22.00 9.76
CA ASN A 457 1.41 -23.14 10.61
C ASN A 457 2.61 -24.06 10.99
N LYS A 458 3.70 -24.03 10.20
CA LYS A 458 4.93 -24.79 10.45
C LYS A 458 6.01 -23.96 11.15
N GLY A 459 5.69 -22.72 11.56
CA GLY A 459 6.62 -21.78 12.18
C GLY A 459 7.58 -21.09 11.20
N PHE A 460 7.40 -21.26 9.88
CA PHE A 460 8.26 -20.62 8.89
C PHE A 460 7.81 -19.20 8.58
N GLY A 461 8.76 -18.24 8.60
CA GLY A 461 8.59 -16.83 8.28
C GLY A 461 9.90 -16.16 7.82
N ASP A 462 10.94 -16.95 7.50
CA ASP A 462 12.26 -16.44 7.12
C ASP A 462 12.38 -16.29 5.60
N PHE A 463 11.65 -15.31 5.05
CA PHE A 463 11.68 -14.98 3.63
C PHE A 463 12.01 -13.50 3.38
N ASN A 464 12.94 -12.93 4.15
CA ASN A 464 13.36 -11.53 4.02
C ASN A 464 13.95 -11.18 2.64
N ASP A 465 14.48 -12.18 1.94
CA ASP A 465 15.01 -12.04 0.58
C ASP A 465 14.01 -12.51 -0.49
N GLY A 466 12.75 -12.74 -0.11
CA GLY A 466 11.66 -13.18 -0.97
C GLY A 466 11.62 -14.69 -1.18
N PHE A 467 10.54 -15.14 -1.81
CA PHE A 467 10.40 -16.50 -2.30
C PHE A 467 10.97 -16.60 -3.70
N ALA A 468 11.96 -17.46 -3.88
CA ALA A 468 12.48 -17.79 -5.21
C ALA A 468 11.43 -18.55 -6.02
N PRO A 469 11.29 -18.27 -7.33
CA PRO A 469 10.33 -18.97 -8.17
C PRO A 469 10.74 -20.42 -8.44
N THR A 470 9.74 -21.30 -8.67
CA THR A 470 9.94 -22.65 -9.21
C THR A 470 10.51 -22.58 -10.63
N CYS A 471 9.96 -21.69 -11.45
CA CYS A 471 10.47 -21.39 -12.79
C CYS A 471 10.74 -19.88 -12.89
N GLN A 472 11.99 -19.52 -13.13
CA GLN A 472 12.35 -18.13 -13.36
C GLN A 472 12.00 -17.73 -14.80
N VAL A 473 11.09 -16.77 -14.93
CA VAL A 473 10.58 -16.24 -16.20
C VAL A 473 10.49 -14.71 -16.07
N SER A 474 10.99 -14.01 -17.09
CA SER A 474 10.88 -12.54 -17.11
C SER A 474 9.45 -12.11 -17.41
N ASP A 475 9.04 -10.96 -16.86
CA ASP A 475 7.76 -10.35 -17.17
C ASP A 475 7.74 -9.89 -18.64
N ASP A 476 6.72 -10.30 -19.38
CA ASP A 476 6.55 -9.98 -20.81
C ASP A 476 5.69 -8.72 -20.98
N LEU A 477 6.34 -7.58 -21.11
CA LEU A 477 5.66 -6.30 -21.31
C LEU A 477 5.14 -6.10 -22.75
N THR A 478 5.37 -7.03 -23.65
CA THR A 478 4.95 -6.94 -25.07
C THR A 478 3.53 -7.42 -25.31
N ARG A 479 2.94 -8.13 -24.34
CA ARG A 479 1.59 -8.71 -24.44
C ARG A 479 0.71 -8.28 -23.26
N PRO A 480 -0.61 -8.21 -23.46
CA PRO A 480 -1.55 -7.93 -22.39
C PRO A 480 -1.51 -8.98 -21.29
N VAL A 481 -1.65 -8.58 -20.03
CA VAL A 481 -1.81 -9.48 -18.91
C VAL A 481 -3.09 -10.33 -19.08
N GLY A 482 -2.99 -11.63 -18.86
CA GLY A 482 -4.09 -12.59 -19.05
C GLY A 482 -4.28 -13.07 -20.50
N ASP A 483 -3.39 -12.72 -21.42
CA ASP A 483 -3.25 -13.39 -22.70
C ASP A 483 -2.53 -14.74 -22.48
N PRO A 484 -3.07 -15.89 -22.95
CA PRO A 484 -2.44 -17.19 -22.77
C PRO A 484 -1.07 -17.33 -23.44
N SER A 485 -0.72 -16.42 -24.35
CA SER A 485 0.60 -16.34 -24.98
C SER A 485 1.56 -15.36 -24.28
N GLU A 486 1.09 -14.64 -23.23
CA GLU A 486 1.94 -13.78 -22.41
C GLU A 486 2.93 -14.64 -21.61
N GLY A 487 4.20 -14.19 -21.51
CA GLY A 487 5.32 -14.99 -21.04
C GLY A 487 5.11 -15.74 -19.73
N LEU A 488 4.60 -15.09 -18.68
CA LEU A 488 4.37 -15.76 -17.38
C LEU A 488 3.20 -16.73 -17.43
N LEU A 489 2.09 -16.35 -18.05
CA LEU A 489 0.91 -17.20 -18.16
C LEU A 489 1.18 -18.40 -19.09
N ALA A 490 1.85 -18.20 -20.22
CA ALA A 490 2.27 -19.27 -21.11
C ALA A 490 3.17 -20.28 -20.39
N ALA A 491 4.12 -19.78 -19.59
CA ALA A 491 5.01 -20.62 -18.78
C ALA A 491 4.26 -21.44 -17.73
N ALA A 492 3.26 -20.83 -17.06
CA ALA A 492 2.41 -21.51 -16.09
C ALA A 492 1.59 -22.64 -16.73
N LEU A 493 0.97 -22.38 -17.88
CA LEU A 493 0.21 -23.39 -18.63
C LEU A 493 1.11 -24.51 -19.15
N THR A 494 2.33 -24.19 -19.59
CA THR A 494 3.33 -25.17 -20.01
C THR A 494 3.79 -26.04 -18.84
N TYR A 495 4.17 -25.41 -17.71
CA TYR A 495 4.57 -26.16 -16.51
C TYR A 495 3.46 -27.11 -16.02
N ARG A 496 2.22 -26.63 -16.03
CA ARG A 496 1.06 -27.44 -15.66
C ARG A 496 0.93 -28.70 -16.55
N ALA A 497 1.17 -28.57 -17.84
CA ALA A 497 1.07 -29.65 -18.80
C ALA A 497 2.25 -30.65 -18.75
N THR A 498 3.45 -30.16 -18.48
CA THR A 498 4.70 -30.93 -18.64
C THR A 498 5.42 -31.22 -17.31
N GLN A 499 5.07 -30.52 -16.22
CA GLN A 499 5.76 -30.53 -14.93
C GLN A 499 7.25 -30.10 -15.06
N ALA A 500 7.57 -29.37 -16.12
CA ALA A 500 8.92 -28.86 -16.39
C ALA A 500 8.86 -27.36 -16.69
N CYS A 501 9.87 -26.64 -16.25
CA CYS A 501 10.01 -25.23 -16.61
C CYS A 501 10.26 -25.10 -18.12
N PRO A 502 9.62 -24.13 -18.79
CA PRO A 502 9.91 -23.88 -20.20
C PRO A 502 11.38 -23.54 -20.37
N VAL A 503 11.99 -24.09 -21.44
CA VAL A 503 13.37 -23.76 -21.78
C VAL A 503 13.41 -22.29 -22.20
N SER A 504 14.17 -21.46 -21.47
CA SER A 504 14.37 -20.07 -21.84
C SER A 504 15.16 -20.02 -23.17
N THR A 505 14.47 -19.66 -24.25
CA THR A 505 15.08 -19.44 -25.57
C THR A 505 15.77 -18.07 -25.67
N THR A 506 15.50 -17.17 -24.72
CA THR A 506 16.24 -15.91 -24.61
C THR A 506 17.53 -16.18 -23.84
N SER A 507 18.67 -15.89 -24.51
CA SER A 507 19.97 -15.79 -23.84
C SER A 507 19.76 -15.10 -22.51
N ARG A 508 20.51 -15.49 -21.47
CA ARG A 508 20.55 -14.86 -20.13
C ARG A 508 20.96 -13.37 -20.26
N ALA A 509 20.15 -12.59 -20.98
CA ALA A 509 20.20 -11.15 -20.87
C ALA A 509 20.03 -10.86 -19.37
N ARG A 510 21.02 -10.20 -18.81
CA ARG A 510 21.06 -9.81 -17.39
C ARG A 510 19.71 -9.18 -17.09
N ILE A 511 18.86 -9.90 -16.36
CA ILE A 511 17.53 -9.37 -15.96
C ILE A 511 17.88 -8.16 -15.11
N VAL A 512 17.68 -6.97 -15.67
CA VAL A 512 17.82 -5.73 -14.89
C VAL A 512 16.67 -5.74 -13.91
N PRO A 513 16.92 -5.75 -12.60
CA PRO A 513 15.86 -5.70 -11.62
C PRO A 513 15.02 -4.45 -11.85
N MET A 514 13.75 -4.63 -12.17
CA MET A 514 12.79 -3.55 -12.29
C MET A 514 11.97 -3.48 -10.99
N GLU A 515 11.91 -2.30 -10.41
CA GLU A 515 11.09 -2.04 -9.23
C GLU A 515 9.71 -1.53 -9.67
N ILE A 516 8.65 -2.06 -9.06
CA ILE A 516 7.32 -1.49 -9.25
C ILE A 516 7.22 -0.21 -8.42
N VAL A 517 6.87 0.87 -9.09
CA VAL A 517 6.60 2.15 -8.43
C VAL A 517 5.20 2.07 -7.80
N ARG A 518 5.16 2.19 -6.49
CA ARG A 518 3.92 2.12 -5.70
C ARG A 518 3.54 3.49 -5.17
N PRO A 519 2.26 3.72 -4.90
CA PRO A 519 1.82 4.92 -4.21
C PRO A 519 2.60 5.23 -2.91
N GLN A 520 2.93 4.20 -2.12
CA GLN A 520 3.67 4.33 -0.85
C GLN A 520 5.08 4.93 -1.00
N VAL A 521 5.61 5.02 -2.21
CA VAL A 521 6.93 5.61 -2.50
C VAL A 521 6.84 6.82 -3.42
N LYS A 522 5.66 7.44 -3.55
CA LYS A 522 5.46 8.64 -4.38
C LYS A 522 6.50 9.72 -4.07
N GLU A 523 6.70 10.03 -2.80
CA GLU A 523 7.68 11.05 -2.36
C GLU A 523 9.14 10.69 -2.65
N ILE A 524 9.43 9.41 -2.89
CA ILE A 524 10.78 8.89 -3.11
C ILE A 524 10.95 8.29 -4.52
N ALA A 525 9.97 8.48 -5.38
CA ALA A 525 9.96 7.86 -6.71
C ALA A 525 11.17 8.24 -7.55
N ILE A 526 11.65 9.48 -7.41
CA ILE A 526 12.87 9.97 -8.03
C ILE A 526 13.72 10.63 -6.95
N ARG A 527 14.90 10.06 -6.67
CA ARG A 527 15.85 10.62 -5.69
C ARG A 527 16.85 11.52 -6.40
N PRO A 528 17.27 12.64 -5.75
CA PRO A 528 18.45 13.38 -6.17
C PRO A 528 19.70 12.46 -6.17
N THR A 529 20.70 12.82 -6.97
CA THR A 529 21.98 12.09 -7.02
C THR A 529 22.56 11.92 -5.61
N PRO A 530 23.11 10.74 -5.24
CA PRO A 530 23.72 10.53 -3.94
C PRO A 530 24.78 11.59 -3.65
N GLY A 531 24.66 12.32 -2.54
CA GLY A 531 25.57 13.39 -2.13
C GLY A 531 24.92 14.75 -1.92
N ALA A 532 23.67 14.97 -2.34
CA ALA A 532 22.94 16.18 -1.95
C ALA A 532 22.34 15.99 -0.54
N PRO A 533 22.59 16.93 0.40
CA PRO A 533 21.96 16.86 1.70
C PRO A 533 20.43 17.01 1.57
N PRO A 534 19.64 16.33 2.40
CA PRO A 534 18.20 16.56 2.43
C PRO A 534 17.92 18.03 2.80
N ARG A 535 17.07 18.68 2.02
CA ARG A 535 16.61 20.06 2.29
C ARG A 535 15.43 20.06 3.25
#